data_ac7c96cea54816c3724ab92d714fec13
#
_entry.id   ac7c96cea54816c3724ab92d714fec13
#
_cell.length_a   1.000
_cell.length_b   1.000
_cell.length_c   1.000
_cell.angle_alpha   90.00
_cell.angle_beta   90.00
_cell.angle_gamma   90.00
#
_symmetry.space_group_name_H-M   'P 1'
#
loop_
_entity.id
_entity.type
_entity.pdbx_description
1 polymer ?
#
loop_
_entity_poly.entity_id
_entity_poly.type
_entity_poly.pdbx_seq_one_letter_code
_entity_poly.pdbx_strand_id
1 'polypeptide(L)'
;MGNNSPENKPVILTCAQPTGRLTLGNYLGAVRNWSTMLDDFECYFGIVDMHAITVPYKPADLRRNVLECAAQYVACGLDPEKCHQFAQSHVTGHTELAWVLTCLTPIGELQRMTQFKEKVAKLGFKVDEDKEEDPSGEVKFTHIGSRAQASINTGL
;
A
#
# COMPACT_ATOMS: atom_id res chain seq x y z
N MET A 1 25.09 -30.82 -2.38
CA MET A 1 25.43 -30.02 -1.19
C MET A 1 25.46 -28.59 -1.66
N GLY A 2 24.36 -27.87 -1.51
CA GLY A 2 24.22 -26.48 -1.90
C GLY A 2 24.95 -25.60 -0.89
N ASN A 3 25.75 -24.67 -1.40
CA ASN A 3 26.52 -23.72 -0.61
C ASN A 3 25.55 -22.68 -0.04
N ASN A 4 24.98 -22.92 1.14
CA ASN A 4 24.19 -21.95 1.90
C ASN A 4 25.14 -20.96 2.60
N SER A 5 25.79 -20.11 1.80
CA SER A 5 26.44 -18.92 2.34
C SER A 5 25.34 -17.93 2.75
N PRO A 6 25.43 -17.26 3.91
CA PRO A 6 24.42 -16.27 4.36
C PRO A 6 24.28 -15.06 3.43
N GLU A 7 25.16 -14.93 2.44
CA GLU A 7 25.23 -13.78 1.52
C GLU A 7 24.29 -13.84 0.30
N ASN A 8 23.45 -14.88 0.11
CA ASN A 8 22.69 -15.02 -1.13
C ASN A 8 21.28 -15.62 -0.98
N LYS A 9 20.59 -15.30 0.14
CA LYS A 9 19.17 -15.66 0.26
C LYS A 9 18.34 -14.78 -0.67
N PRO A 10 17.35 -15.33 -1.41
CA PRO A 10 16.41 -14.51 -2.16
C PRO A 10 15.65 -13.57 -1.23
N VAL A 11 15.43 -12.33 -1.68
CA VAL A 11 14.72 -11.30 -0.90
C VAL A 11 13.21 -11.43 -1.13
N ILE A 12 12.44 -11.44 -0.04
CA ILE A 12 10.97 -11.36 -0.07
C ILE A 12 10.52 -10.06 0.59
N LEU A 13 9.68 -9.31 -0.11
CA LEU A 13 8.95 -8.17 0.43
C LEU A 13 7.45 -8.47 0.37
N THR A 14 6.79 -8.42 1.52
CA THR A 14 5.32 -8.51 1.59
C THR A 14 4.79 -7.60 2.68
N CYS A 15 3.53 -7.17 2.54
CA CYS A 15 2.97 -6.13 3.39
C CYS A 15 1.52 -6.44 3.76
N ALA A 16 1.08 -5.92 4.92
CA ALA A 16 -0.34 -5.87 5.27
C ALA A 16 -0.75 -4.48 5.76
N GLN A 17 -2.02 -4.13 5.52
CA GLN A 17 -2.58 -2.87 6.00
C GLN A 17 -2.97 -2.99 7.48
N PRO A 18 -2.66 -1.99 8.32
CA PRO A 18 -3.05 -1.97 9.73
C PRO A 18 -4.51 -1.52 9.89
N THR A 19 -5.45 -2.30 9.38
CA THR A 19 -6.89 -2.00 9.42
C THR A 19 -7.59 -2.47 10.69
N GLY A 20 -6.82 -2.90 11.68
CA GLY A 20 -7.29 -3.44 12.96
C GLY A 20 -6.71 -4.83 13.24
N ARG A 21 -7.48 -5.65 13.98
CA ARG A 21 -7.03 -7.00 14.31
C ARG A 21 -6.98 -7.90 13.07
N LEU A 22 -5.93 -8.69 12.95
CA LEU A 22 -5.82 -9.71 11.92
C LEU A 22 -7.00 -10.69 12.01
N THR A 23 -7.66 -10.91 10.89
CA THR A 23 -8.70 -11.94 10.80
C THR A 23 -8.07 -13.32 10.64
N LEU A 24 -8.85 -14.37 10.90
CA LEU A 24 -8.42 -15.74 10.66
C LEU A 24 -8.01 -15.95 9.19
N GLY A 25 -8.71 -15.29 8.26
CA GLY A 25 -8.35 -15.31 6.82
C GLY A 25 -6.99 -14.69 6.55
N ASN A 26 -6.67 -13.56 7.15
CA ASN A 26 -5.34 -12.92 7.03
C ASN A 26 -4.23 -13.83 7.61
N TYR A 27 -4.50 -14.46 8.75
CA TYR A 27 -3.55 -15.38 9.36
C TYR A 27 -3.29 -16.61 8.50
N LEU A 28 -4.33 -17.32 8.09
CA LEU A 28 -4.19 -18.55 7.30
C LEU A 28 -3.72 -18.28 5.87
N GLY A 29 -4.18 -17.18 5.26
CA GLY A 29 -3.87 -16.84 3.87
C GLY A 29 -2.50 -16.19 3.67
N ALA A 30 -1.96 -15.54 4.70
CA ALA A 30 -0.72 -14.77 4.58
C ALA A 30 0.27 -15.08 5.71
N VAL A 31 0.01 -14.63 6.94
CA VAL A 31 1.01 -14.55 8.00
C VAL A 31 1.59 -15.91 8.38
N ARG A 32 0.77 -16.95 8.40
CA ARG A 32 1.21 -18.34 8.62
C ARG A 32 2.23 -18.79 7.57
N ASN A 33 2.00 -18.44 6.30
CA ASN A 33 2.92 -18.79 5.22
C ASN A 33 4.24 -17.99 5.34
N TRP A 34 4.17 -16.73 5.78
CA TRP A 34 5.35 -15.90 5.97
C TRP A 34 6.30 -16.48 7.02
N SER A 35 5.78 -17.04 8.11
CA SER A 35 6.60 -17.65 9.16
C SER A 35 7.39 -18.87 8.68
N THR A 36 6.92 -19.57 7.63
CA THR A 36 7.66 -20.71 7.05
C THR A 36 8.79 -20.29 6.11
N MET A 37 8.88 -19.01 5.73
CA MET A 37 9.87 -18.51 4.78
C MET A 37 11.14 -17.95 5.47
N LEU A 38 11.12 -17.76 6.79
CA LEU A 38 12.18 -17.07 7.54
C LEU A 38 13.55 -17.73 7.42
N ASP A 39 13.61 -19.04 7.26
CA ASP A 39 14.89 -19.75 7.21
C ASP A 39 15.49 -19.79 5.80
N ASP A 40 14.66 -19.68 4.75
CA ASP A 40 15.08 -19.82 3.35
C ASP A 40 15.27 -18.47 2.64
N PHE A 41 14.66 -17.39 3.14
CA PHE A 41 14.63 -16.07 2.50
C PHE A 41 15.08 -14.96 3.42
N GLU A 42 15.57 -13.88 2.83
CA GLU A 42 15.71 -12.59 3.51
C GLU A 42 14.36 -11.86 3.47
N CYS A 43 13.68 -11.82 4.62
CA CYS A 43 12.27 -11.43 4.69
C CYS A 43 12.09 -10.00 5.20
N TYR A 44 11.32 -9.21 4.43
CA TYR A 44 10.86 -7.86 4.78
C TYR A 44 9.34 -7.83 4.88
N PHE A 45 8.81 -7.57 6.08
CA PHE A 45 7.38 -7.51 6.37
C PHE A 45 6.95 -6.08 6.68
N GLY A 46 6.28 -5.45 5.72
CA GLY A 46 5.82 -4.08 5.82
C GLY A 46 4.44 -3.95 6.46
N ILE A 47 4.28 -2.95 7.32
CA ILE A 47 2.99 -2.48 7.80
C ILE A 47 2.68 -1.22 6.99
N VAL A 48 1.75 -1.34 6.03
CA VAL A 48 1.50 -0.27 5.04
C VAL A 48 0.47 0.73 5.57
N ASP A 49 0.90 1.53 6.51
CA ASP A 49 0.12 2.61 7.13
C ASP A 49 -0.21 3.74 6.13
N MET A 50 0.67 4.00 5.16
CA MET A 50 0.39 4.95 4.09
C MET A 50 -0.72 4.48 3.13
N HIS A 51 -0.90 3.17 2.95
CA HIS A 51 -2.05 2.65 2.24
C HIS A 51 -3.34 2.80 3.04
N ALA A 52 -3.26 2.69 4.37
CA ALA A 52 -4.42 2.82 5.25
C ALA A 52 -5.02 4.24 5.23
N ILE A 53 -4.23 5.29 4.95
CA ILE A 53 -4.74 6.67 4.88
C ILE A 53 -5.53 6.98 3.60
N THR A 54 -5.59 6.06 2.64
CA THR A 54 -6.38 6.23 1.41
C THR A 54 -7.89 6.08 1.64
N VAL A 55 -8.31 5.67 2.83
CA VAL A 55 -9.71 5.59 3.28
C VAL A 55 -9.89 6.45 4.53
N PRO A 56 -11.13 6.86 4.90
CA PRO A 56 -11.37 7.62 6.12
C PRO A 56 -10.83 6.90 7.36
N TYR A 57 -10.01 7.57 8.16
CA TYR A 57 -9.40 7.02 9.36
C TYR A 57 -9.31 8.07 10.47
N LYS A 58 -9.10 7.59 11.71
CA LYS A 58 -8.76 8.46 12.86
C LYS A 58 -7.26 8.28 13.15
N PRO A 59 -6.47 9.37 13.22
CA PRO A 59 -5.01 9.28 13.42
C PRO A 59 -4.59 8.48 14.66
N ALA A 60 -5.32 8.62 15.78
CA ALA A 60 -5.05 7.87 16.99
C ALA A 60 -5.27 6.36 16.83
N ASP A 61 -6.30 5.97 16.08
CA ASP A 61 -6.59 4.56 15.78
C ASP A 61 -5.55 3.99 14.84
N LEU A 62 -5.13 4.74 13.82
CA LEU A 62 -4.09 4.28 12.90
C LEU A 62 -2.78 3.99 13.63
N ARG A 63 -2.33 4.91 14.50
CA ARG A 63 -1.11 4.71 15.30
C ARG A 63 -1.20 3.44 16.16
N ARG A 64 -2.33 3.25 16.84
CA ARG A 64 -2.57 2.04 17.63
C ARG A 64 -2.55 0.79 16.75
N ASN A 65 -3.25 0.80 15.62
CA ASN A 65 -3.35 -0.32 14.71
C ASN A 65 -1.99 -0.73 14.12
N VAL A 66 -1.11 0.23 13.84
CA VAL A 66 0.27 -0.07 13.39
C VAL A 66 1.03 -0.86 14.46
N LEU A 67 0.98 -0.42 15.71
CA LEU A 67 1.64 -1.13 16.82
C LEU A 67 1.02 -2.50 17.09
N GLU A 68 -0.31 -2.59 17.06
CA GLU A 68 -1.03 -3.86 17.21
C GLU A 68 -0.69 -4.83 16.06
N CYS A 69 -0.55 -4.33 14.83
CA CYS A 69 -0.17 -5.15 13.68
C CYS A 69 1.25 -5.72 13.86
N ALA A 70 2.21 -4.91 14.28
CA ALA A 70 3.57 -5.37 14.58
C ALA A 70 3.56 -6.44 15.68
N ALA A 71 2.83 -6.20 16.77
CA ALA A 71 2.70 -7.17 17.88
C ALA A 71 2.07 -8.50 17.41
N GLN A 72 1.06 -8.42 16.52
CA GLN A 72 0.42 -9.60 15.96
C GLN A 72 1.37 -10.38 15.02
N TYR A 73 2.23 -9.70 14.25
CA TYR A 73 3.27 -10.36 13.46
C TYR A 73 4.17 -11.21 14.35
N VAL A 74 4.70 -10.63 15.42
CA VAL A 74 5.56 -11.34 16.39
C VAL A 74 4.81 -12.50 17.04
N ALA A 75 3.58 -12.27 17.48
CA ALA A 75 2.74 -13.30 18.10
C ALA A 75 2.42 -14.47 17.15
N CYS A 76 2.39 -14.21 15.84
CA CYS A 76 2.18 -15.23 14.81
C CYS A 76 3.46 -15.93 14.34
N GLY A 77 4.59 -15.65 14.97
CA GLY A 77 5.86 -16.35 14.72
C GLY A 77 6.80 -15.64 13.73
N LEU A 78 6.55 -14.38 13.37
CA LEU A 78 7.51 -13.58 12.62
C LEU A 78 8.55 -13.02 13.60
N ASP A 79 9.63 -13.79 13.77
CA ASP A 79 10.72 -13.46 14.69
C ASP A 79 11.50 -12.22 14.21
N PRO A 80 11.54 -11.12 14.98
CA PRO A 80 12.26 -9.91 14.60
C PRO A 80 13.79 -10.10 14.46
N GLU A 81 14.35 -11.16 15.02
CA GLU A 81 15.77 -11.48 14.82
C GLU A 81 16.04 -12.18 13.49
N LYS A 82 14.99 -12.74 12.85
CA LYS A 82 15.07 -13.46 11.58
C LYS A 82 14.50 -12.70 10.40
N CYS A 83 13.80 -11.60 10.62
CA CYS A 83 13.16 -10.81 9.56
C CYS A 83 13.16 -9.33 9.89
N HIS A 84 12.98 -8.52 8.85
CA HIS A 84 12.87 -7.06 8.96
C HIS A 84 11.39 -6.67 8.99
N GLN A 85 10.94 -6.09 10.12
CA GLN A 85 9.60 -5.53 10.22
C GLN A 85 9.69 -4.01 10.21
N PHE A 86 8.86 -3.34 9.40
CA PHE A 86 8.89 -1.89 9.28
C PHE A 86 7.50 -1.29 9.02
N ALA A 87 7.29 -0.06 9.49
CA ALA A 87 6.17 0.76 9.05
C ALA A 87 6.54 1.51 7.76
N GLN A 88 5.67 1.51 6.76
CA GLN A 88 5.93 2.12 5.46
C GLN A 88 6.26 3.61 5.58
N SER A 89 5.60 4.34 6.48
CA SER A 89 5.85 5.77 6.72
C SER A 89 7.27 6.09 7.25
N HIS A 90 7.99 5.08 7.75
CA HIS A 90 9.39 5.25 8.19
C HIS A 90 10.40 5.06 7.05
N VAL A 91 9.95 4.68 5.86
CA VAL A 91 10.79 4.51 4.67
C VAL A 91 10.52 5.65 3.69
N THR A 92 11.28 6.76 3.84
CA THR A 92 11.06 7.99 3.05
C THR A 92 11.13 7.77 1.55
N GLY A 93 12.00 6.85 1.09
CA GLY A 93 12.13 6.49 -0.32
C GLY A 93 10.84 5.99 -0.97
N HIS A 94 9.93 5.37 -0.22
CA HIS A 94 8.63 4.97 -0.76
C HIS A 94 7.78 6.18 -1.16
N THR A 95 7.79 7.23 -0.32
CA THR A 95 7.05 8.48 -0.59
C THR A 95 7.68 9.28 -1.73
N GLU A 96 9.00 9.35 -1.75
CA GLU A 96 9.75 10.06 -2.79
C GLU A 96 9.52 9.42 -4.16
N LEU A 97 9.62 8.10 -4.26
CA LEU A 97 9.34 7.38 -5.50
C LEU A 97 7.89 7.52 -5.92
N ALA A 98 6.94 7.40 -4.99
CA ALA A 98 5.51 7.59 -5.27
C ALA A 98 5.24 8.99 -5.84
N TRP A 99 5.89 10.04 -5.31
CA TRP A 99 5.79 11.39 -5.85
C TRP A 99 6.28 11.48 -7.29
N VAL A 100 7.47 10.95 -7.57
CA VAL A 100 8.04 10.94 -8.93
C VAL A 100 7.11 10.21 -9.91
N LEU A 101 6.62 9.03 -9.53
CA LEU A 101 5.70 8.25 -10.36
C LEU A 101 4.38 9.00 -10.60
N THR A 102 3.85 9.68 -9.57
CA THR A 102 2.64 10.52 -9.70
C THR A 102 2.84 11.65 -10.70
N CYS A 103 4.00 12.29 -10.69
CA CYS A 103 4.32 13.35 -11.66
C CYS A 103 4.43 12.85 -13.10
N LEU A 104 4.83 11.60 -13.28
CA LEU A 104 5.02 10.98 -14.60
C LEU A 104 3.77 10.27 -15.13
N THR A 105 2.78 10.02 -14.27
CA THR A 105 1.59 9.25 -14.65
C THR A 105 0.52 10.16 -15.28
N PRO A 106 0.18 9.96 -16.56
CA PRO A 106 -0.88 10.73 -17.20
C PRO A 106 -2.25 10.42 -16.58
N ILE A 107 -3.09 11.44 -16.44
CA ILE A 107 -4.44 11.28 -15.87
C ILE A 107 -5.30 10.27 -16.66
N GLY A 108 -5.12 10.19 -17.96
CA GLY A 108 -5.84 9.23 -18.81
C GLY A 108 -5.50 7.76 -18.47
N GLU A 109 -4.29 7.47 -17.96
CA GLU A 109 -3.95 6.13 -17.48
C GLU A 109 -4.69 5.81 -16.18
N LEU A 110 -4.77 6.77 -15.25
CA LEU A 110 -5.51 6.61 -14.00
C LEU A 110 -7.01 6.38 -14.26
N GLN A 111 -7.59 7.11 -15.22
CA GLN A 111 -9.00 6.97 -15.57
C GLN A 111 -9.36 5.59 -16.14
N ARG A 112 -8.40 4.85 -16.69
CA ARG A 112 -8.60 3.46 -17.15
C ARG A 112 -8.57 2.43 -16.02
N MET A 113 -8.02 2.77 -14.85
CA MET A 113 -7.92 1.85 -13.71
C MET A 113 -9.24 1.70 -12.98
N THR A 114 -9.67 0.46 -12.75
CA THR A 114 -10.89 0.15 -11.98
C THR A 114 -10.85 0.73 -10.56
N GLN A 115 -9.72 0.62 -9.87
CA GLN A 115 -9.56 1.16 -8.52
C GLN A 115 -9.72 2.69 -8.49
N PHE A 116 -9.24 3.40 -9.50
CA PHE A 116 -9.42 4.83 -9.64
C PHE A 116 -10.91 5.18 -9.78
N LYS A 117 -11.61 4.52 -10.71
CA LYS A 117 -13.05 4.70 -10.93
C LYS A 117 -13.87 4.44 -9.67
N GLU A 118 -13.58 3.37 -8.94
CA GLU A 118 -14.24 3.04 -7.67
C GLU A 118 -13.99 4.10 -6.58
N LYS A 119 -12.77 4.60 -6.46
CA LYS A 119 -12.45 5.66 -5.48
C LYS A 119 -13.14 6.97 -5.82
N VAL A 120 -13.14 7.37 -7.09
CA VAL A 120 -13.82 8.57 -7.58
C VAL A 120 -15.33 8.47 -7.33
N ALA A 121 -15.95 7.32 -7.62
CA ALA A 121 -17.37 7.09 -7.37
C ALA A 121 -17.70 7.16 -5.85
N LYS A 122 -16.85 6.61 -4.97
CA LYS A 122 -17.02 6.71 -3.51
C LYS A 122 -16.92 8.15 -2.99
N LEU A 123 -16.20 9.01 -3.69
CA LEU A 123 -16.11 10.45 -3.38
C LEU A 123 -17.28 11.26 -3.94
N GLY A 124 -18.23 10.63 -4.65
CA GLY A 124 -19.39 11.27 -5.24
C GLY A 124 -19.13 11.96 -6.57
N PHE A 125 -17.98 11.70 -7.20
CA PHE A 125 -17.67 12.19 -8.54
C PHE A 125 -17.99 11.14 -9.59
N LYS A 126 -18.38 11.61 -10.80
CA LYS A 126 -18.50 10.76 -11.99
C LYS A 126 -17.24 10.92 -12.84
N VAL A 127 -16.70 9.80 -13.31
CA VAL A 127 -15.71 9.81 -14.38
C VAL A 127 -16.53 9.84 -15.68
N ASP A 128 -16.51 10.97 -16.40
CA ASP A 128 -17.16 11.07 -17.71
C ASP A 128 -16.42 10.13 -18.68
N GLU A 129 -17.07 9.01 -19.02
CA GLU A 129 -16.50 8.02 -19.94
C GLU A 129 -16.63 8.45 -21.43
N ASP A 130 -17.45 9.48 -21.71
CA ASP A 130 -17.89 9.84 -23.06
C ASP A 130 -17.46 11.25 -23.54
N LYS A 131 -16.28 11.71 -23.15
CA LYS A 131 -15.77 12.90 -23.88
C LYS A 131 -14.83 12.42 -24.96
N GLU A 132 -15.36 12.51 -26.22
CA GLU A 132 -14.56 12.63 -27.44
C GLU A 132 -13.37 13.55 -27.14
N GLU A 133 -12.17 13.09 -27.48
CA GLU A 133 -10.93 13.86 -27.31
C GLU A 133 -11.14 15.23 -27.95
N ASP A 134 -11.26 16.27 -27.14
CA ASP A 134 -11.17 17.65 -27.64
C ASP A 134 -9.76 17.76 -28.26
N PRO A 135 -9.67 18.10 -29.55
CA PRO A 135 -8.37 18.17 -30.22
C PRO A 135 -7.42 19.21 -29.62
N SER A 136 -7.87 20.04 -28.67
CA SER A 136 -7.01 20.98 -27.91
C SER A 136 -6.27 20.35 -26.72
N GLY A 137 -6.61 19.13 -26.32
CA GLY A 137 -5.98 18.46 -25.17
C GLY A 137 -6.30 19.09 -23.80
N GLU A 138 -7.20 20.06 -23.74
CA GLU A 138 -7.57 20.74 -22.50
C GLU A 138 -8.62 19.91 -21.73
N VAL A 139 -8.16 19.17 -20.73
CA VAL A 139 -9.06 18.49 -19.78
C VAL A 139 -9.65 19.53 -18.84
N LYS A 140 -10.89 19.94 -19.09
CA LYS A 140 -11.64 20.82 -18.19
C LYS A 140 -12.05 20.04 -16.92
N PHE A 141 -11.26 20.17 -15.87
CA PHE A 141 -11.63 19.72 -14.53
C PHE A 141 -12.67 20.67 -13.93
N THR A 142 -13.94 20.44 -14.15
CA THR A 142 -14.99 21.11 -13.42
C THR A 142 -15.07 20.51 -12.01
N HIS A 143 -14.47 21.19 -11.04
CA HIS A 143 -14.60 20.96 -9.59
C HIS A 143 -14.16 19.59 -9.05
N ILE A 144 -12.91 19.24 -9.22
CA ILE A 144 -12.27 18.33 -8.23
C ILE A 144 -11.83 19.22 -7.07
N GLY A 145 -12.58 19.23 -5.98
CA GLY A 145 -12.21 19.95 -4.76
C GLY A 145 -10.85 19.45 -4.25
N SER A 146 -10.12 20.30 -3.54
CA SER A 146 -8.78 20.03 -3.00
C SER A 146 -8.63 18.70 -2.23
N ARG A 147 -9.72 18.19 -1.65
CA ARG A 147 -9.78 16.87 -0.99
C ARG A 147 -9.68 15.69 -1.95
N ALA A 148 -10.31 15.78 -3.12
CA ALA A 148 -10.26 14.72 -4.12
C ALA A 148 -8.86 14.63 -4.74
N GLN A 149 -8.22 15.77 -4.97
CA GLN A 149 -6.84 15.83 -5.47
C GLN A 149 -5.86 15.14 -4.51
N ALA A 150 -5.97 15.39 -3.22
CA ALA A 150 -5.14 14.74 -2.20
C ALA A 150 -5.36 13.23 -2.15
N SER A 151 -6.60 12.76 -2.26
CA SER A 151 -6.93 11.32 -2.23
C SER A 151 -6.45 10.58 -3.48
N ILE A 152 -6.44 11.25 -4.64
CA ILE A 152 -5.95 10.69 -5.90
C ILE A 152 -4.43 10.55 -5.86
N ASN A 153 -3.73 11.57 -5.37
CA ASN A 153 -2.27 11.60 -5.33
C ASN A 153 -1.65 10.66 -4.28
N THR A 154 -2.42 10.25 -3.26
CA THR A 154 -1.95 9.33 -2.20
C THR A 154 -2.39 7.89 -2.41
N GLY A 155 -3.09 7.60 -3.49
CA GLY A 155 -3.70 6.29 -3.75
C GLY A 155 -2.89 5.32 -4.60
N LEU A 156 -1.62 5.62 -4.90
CA LEU A 156 -0.68 4.74 -5.60
C LEU A 156 0.16 3.92 -4.63
#